data_19c95d62f52b2d5305bb3f422b0bf180
#
_entry.id   19c95d62f52b2d5305bb3f422b0bf180
#
_cell.length_a   1.000
_cell.length_b   1.000
_cell.length_c   1.000
_cell.angle_alpha   90.00
_cell.angle_beta   90.00
_cell.angle_gamma   90.00
#
_symmetry.space_group_name_H-M   'P 1'
#
loop_
_entity.id
_entity.type
_entity.pdbx_description
1 polymer ?
#
loop_
_entity_poly.entity_id
_entity_poly.type
_entity_poly.pdbx_seq_one_letter_code
_entity_poly.pdbx_strand_id
1 'polypeptide(L)'
;MRRRDLLKFAGATALALPCLRAARADQTTVKIGVVGPKTGPLAPGAAVTHFPPWRLWAHEVNARGGLKLKSGQAKIELIEYDDRTQPPETIKAVERLATVDKADWIGGVFATGFNLACAPTFAKYGYPQIALSCVTDQAPALIKKYPGLFVFQESTATYAKGAISVLKKLKDGGQIGNKVAVVNVGDDFGIELANAGRPLFKEAGFEIVYDKSYPLGTQDYAPVIKAAKAANPDAFVAWSYPPDTFGLAGQAMIEGLNVKAYYSAVATAFQGFSQKFGPAAENVLGAGGMVDTPAVHDYYKRHKEVTGIDGDYWGNPFYYASLEVLTQSIEAVGSMDREAIAAHFRGRKFQTFLGELSMPGQIIDKVYTVGQWHNGFFNAVAGVGFSDYAQVNLKTSWG
;
A
#
# COMPACT_ATOMS: atom_id res chain seq x y z
N MET A 1 81.43 49.04 -27.56
CA MET A 1 81.65 49.66 -26.24
C MET A 1 80.48 49.18 -25.36
N ARG A 2 80.74 48.27 -24.46
CA ARG A 2 80.71 48.51 -23.01
C ARG A 2 79.35 48.98 -22.53
N ARG A 3 78.60 48.30 -21.63
CA ARG A 3 78.87 47.70 -20.30
C ARG A 3 77.64 46.93 -19.95
N ARG A 4 77.67 45.68 -19.51
CA ARG A 4 77.93 45.20 -18.14
C ARG A 4 76.81 45.55 -17.13
N ASP A 5 76.19 44.47 -16.74
CA ASP A 5 75.96 43.93 -15.39
C ASP A 5 74.88 44.62 -14.55
N LEU A 6 73.92 43.92 -14.17
CA LEU A 6 73.86 43.29 -12.83
C LEU A 6 72.57 42.51 -12.61
N LEU A 7 72.76 41.28 -12.29
CA LEU A 7 71.82 40.41 -11.70
C LEU A 7 71.24 41.02 -10.41
N LYS A 8 69.93 40.88 -10.23
CA LYS A 8 69.36 40.71 -8.88
C LYS A 8 68.29 39.60 -8.92
N PHE A 9 68.66 38.51 -8.24
CA PHE A 9 67.77 37.46 -7.81
C PHE A 9 66.65 38.04 -6.98
N ALA A 10 65.36 37.78 -7.36
CA ALA A 10 64.24 37.84 -6.47
C ALA A 10 63.53 36.46 -6.53
N GLY A 11 63.81 35.66 -5.52
CA GLY A 11 63.18 34.34 -5.35
C GLY A 11 61.66 34.52 -5.10
N ALA A 12 60.89 34.09 -6.07
CA ALA A 12 59.46 33.88 -5.85
C ALA A 12 59.26 32.47 -5.33
N THR A 13 59.11 32.37 -4.00
CA THR A 13 58.66 31.15 -3.33
C THR A 13 57.18 30.93 -3.72
N ALA A 14 56.93 30.10 -4.72
CA ALA A 14 55.59 29.63 -5.05
C ALA A 14 55.11 28.72 -3.90
N LEU A 15 54.29 29.28 -3.05
CA LEU A 15 53.46 28.49 -2.12
C LEU A 15 52.54 27.60 -2.96
N ALA A 16 52.91 26.35 -3.15
CA ALA A 16 52.05 25.31 -3.66
C ALA A 16 50.95 25.05 -2.59
N LEU A 17 49.81 25.71 -2.76
CA LEU A 17 48.60 25.32 -2.08
C LEU A 17 48.25 23.89 -2.52
N PRO A 18 48.15 22.92 -1.59
CA PRO A 18 47.63 21.63 -1.96
C PRO A 18 46.17 21.85 -2.40
N CYS A 19 45.89 21.66 -3.70
CA CYS A 19 44.55 21.44 -4.17
C CYS A 19 44.02 20.21 -3.45
N LEU A 20 43.33 20.41 -2.35
CA LEU A 20 42.40 19.44 -1.79
C LEU A 20 41.35 19.17 -2.88
N ARG A 21 41.67 18.28 -3.81
CA ARG A 21 40.65 17.54 -4.54
C ARG A 21 39.85 16.82 -3.46
N ALA A 22 38.72 17.41 -3.06
CA ALA A 22 37.69 16.66 -2.41
C ALA A 22 37.47 15.43 -3.30
N ALA A 23 37.96 14.29 -2.87
CA ALA A 23 37.60 13.02 -3.46
C ALA A 23 36.07 12.98 -3.39
N ARG A 24 35.39 13.27 -4.51
CA ARG A 24 34.01 12.91 -4.69
C ARG A 24 34.05 11.40 -4.54
N ALA A 25 33.68 10.92 -3.37
CA ALA A 25 33.37 9.51 -3.20
C ALA A 25 32.38 9.19 -4.34
N ASP A 26 32.75 8.25 -5.20
CA ASP A 26 31.85 7.76 -6.23
C ASP A 26 30.56 7.38 -5.53
N GLN A 27 29.51 8.17 -5.78
CA GLN A 27 28.25 8.03 -5.11
C GLN A 27 27.66 6.70 -5.56
N THR A 28 27.77 5.69 -4.72
CA THR A 28 27.26 4.34 -5.00
C THR A 28 25.77 4.43 -5.28
N THR A 29 25.30 3.78 -6.32
CA THR A 29 23.87 3.69 -6.63
C THR A 29 23.32 2.36 -6.16
N VAL A 30 22.19 2.39 -5.46
CA VAL A 30 21.40 1.23 -5.07
C VAL A 30 20.21 1.12 -6.01
N LYS A 31 20.12 0.01 -6.72
CA LYS A 31 19.03 -0.29 -7.67
C LYS A 31 17.89 -0.98 -6.97
N ILE A 32 16.72 -0.36 -7.01
CA ILE A 32 15.48 -0.91 -6.42
C ILE A 32 14.49 -1.21 -7.55
N GLY A 33 14.16 -2.49 -7.71
CA GLY A 33 13.14 -2.93 -8.66
C GLY A 33 11.74 -2.81 -8.09
N VAL A 34 10.78 -2.34 -8.87
CA VAL A 34 9.36 -2.26 -8.51
C VAL A 34 8.53 -2.82 -9.65
N VAL A 35 7.65 -3.79 -9.36
CA VAL A 35 6.79 -4.44 -10.36
C VAL A 35 5.34 -4.22 -10.01
N GLY A 36 4.53 -3.83 -10.98
CA GLY A 36 3.10 -3.69 -10.80
C GLY A 36 2.40 -3.28 -12.09
N PRO A 37 1.06 -3.29 -12.14
CA PRO A 37 0.32 -2.98 -13.34
C PRO A 37 0.35 -1.47 -13.63
N LYS A 38 0.97 -1.09 -14.76
CA LYS A 38 0.82 0.24 -15.39
C LYS A 38 -0.27 0.21 -16.45
N THR A 39 -0.65 -1.00 -16.91
CA THR A 39 -1.74 -1.25 -17.84
C THR A 39 -2.61 -2.42 -17.35
N GLY A 40 -3.82 -2.55 -17.95
CA GLY A 40 -4.78 -3.59 -17.55
C GLY A 40 -5.71 -3.17 -16.39
N PRO A 41 -6.59 -4.09 -15.95
CA PRO A 41 -7.66 -3.77 -14.99
C PRO A 41 -7.21 -3.23 -13.64
N LEU A 42 -6.04 -3.62 -13.13
CA LEU A 42 -5.53 -3.15 -11.83
C LEU A 42 -4.67 -1.89 -11.91
N ALA A 43 -4.37 -1.39 -13.12
CA ALA A 43 -3.52 -0.21 -13.31
C ALA A 43 -4.02 1.04 -12.55
N PRO A 44 -5.33 1.38 -12.53
CA PRO A 44 -5.80 2.54 -11.79
C PRO A 44 -5.52 2.46 -10.29
N GLY A 45 -5.59 1.26 -9.70
CA GLY A 45 -5.25 1.04 -8.29
C GLY A 45 -3.75 1.21 -8.03
N ALA A 46 -2.92 0.56 -8.84
CA ALA A 46 -1.46 0.63 -8.67
C ALA A 46 -0.91 2.05 -8.90
N ALA A 47 -1.51 2.82 -9.80
CA ALA A 47 -1.14 4.20 -10.06
C ALA A 47 -1.30 5.12 -8.83
N VAL A 48 -2.24 4.81 -7.94
CA VAL A 48 -2.47 5.56 -6.69
C VAL A 48 -1.72 4.92 -5.53
N THR A 49 -1.85 3.61 -5.35
CA THR A 49 -1.42 2.91 -4.12
C THR A 49 0.03 2.44 -4.18
N HIS A 50 0.49 1.94 -5.35
CA HIS A 50 1.73 1.16 -5.44
C HIS A 50 2.97 1.98 -5.80
N PHE A 51 2.99 2.60 -6.98
CA PHE A 51 4.19 3.30 -7.46
C PHE A 51 4.52 4.60 -6.71
N PRO A 52 3.55 5.45 -6.34
CA PRO A 52 3.86 6.75 -5.74
C PRO A 52 4.64 6.69 -4.43
N PRO A 53 4.37 5.79 -3.45
CA PRO A 53 5.17 5.69 -2.24
C PRO A 53 6.64 5.36 -2.48
N TRP A 54 6.95 4.50 -3.47
CA TRP A 54 8.33 4.21 -3.87
C TRP A 54 9.05 5.43 -4.41
N ARG A 55 8.35 6.22 -5.24
CA ARG A 55 8.91 7.45 -5.83
C ARG A 55 9.11 8.53 -4.78
N LEU A 56 8.15 8.72 -3.86
CA LEU A 56 8.29 9.63 -2.73
C LEU A 56 9.50 9.24 -1.87
N TRP A 57 9.57 8.00 -1.45
CA TRP A 57 10.66 7.47 -0.64
C TRP A 57 12.02 7.66 -1.30
N ALA A 58 12.16 7.28 -2.57
CA ALA A 58 13.41 7.45 -3.30
C ALA A 58 13.82 8.92 -3.42
N HIS A 59 12.84 9.81 -3.69
CA HIS A 59 13.06 11.25 -3.72
C HIS A 59 13.61 11.77 -2.38
N GLU A 60 12.95 11.46 -1.28
CA GLU A 60 13.32 11.94 0.05
C GLU A 60 14.66 11.36 0.55
N VAL A 61 14.89 10.06 0.34
CA VAL A 61 16.19 9.45 0.66
C VAL A 61 17.30 10.10 -0.16
N ASN A 62 17.06 10.32 -1.45
CA ASN A 62 18.02 10.96 -2.32
C ASN A 62 18.26 12.44 -1.94
N ALA A 63 17.24 13.18 -1.53
CA ALA A 63 17.37 14.57 -1.11
C ALA A 63 18.27 14.73 0.14
N ARG A 64 18.19 13.77 1.09
CA ARG A 64 19.05 13.77 2.28
C ARG A 64 20.45 13.19 2.08
N GLY A 65 20.85 12.87 0.83
CA GLY A 65 22.19 12.39 0.48
C GLY A 65 22.24 10.91 0.07
N GLY A 66 21.19 10.12 0.29
CA GLY A 66 21.10 8.69 0.01
C GLY A 66 21.03 7.83 1.26
N LEU A 67 21.00 6.52 1.07
CA LEU A 67 21.09 5.51 2.13
C LEU A 67 22.47 5.53 2.77
N LYS A 68 22.55 5.44 4.09
CA LYS A 68 23.81 5.40 4.85
C LYS A 68 24.33 3.96 4.91
N LEU A 69 25.35 3.67 4.09
CA LEU A 69 26.01 2.36 4.10
C LEU A 69 27.40 2.49 4.72
N LYS A 70 28.01 1.37 5.12
CA LYS A 70 29.42 1.34 5.60
C LYS A 70 30.41 1.81 4.53
N SER A 71 30.06 1.64 3.25
CA SER A 71 30.85 2.11 2.10
C SER A 71 30.66 3.60 1.77
N GLY A 72 29.76 4.29 2.46
CA GLY A 72 29.40 5.67 2.17
C GLY A 72 27.92 5.82 1.86
N GLN A 73 27.51 7.00 1.37
CA GLN A 73 26.13 7.26 0.98
C GLN A 73 25.83 6.72 -0.42
N ALA A 74 24.66 6.10 -0.60
CA ALA A 74 24.21 5.55 -1.87
C ALA A 74 22.86 6.14 -2.29
N LYS A 75 22.79 6.66 -3.52
CA LYS A 75 21.52 7.13 -4.10
C LYS A 75 20.66 5.96 -4.55
N ILE A 76 19.35 6.12 -4.48
CA ILE A 76 18.38 5.15 -4.97
C ILE A 76 18.07 5.42 -6.44
N GLU A 77 18.13 4.37 -7.25
CA GLU A 77 17.62 4.30 -8.61
C GLU A 77 16.44 3.33 -8.64
N LEU A 78 15.27 3.81 -9.07
CA LEU A 78 14.09 2.97 -9.24
C LEU A 78 14.03 2.38 -10.65
N ILE A 79 13.83 1.06 -10.75
CA ILE A 79 13.57 0.34 -12.00
C ILE A 79 12.13 -0.19 -11.93
N GLU A 80 11.23 0.39 -12.72
CA GLU A 80 9.82 0.06 -12.67
C GLU A 80 9.38 -0.76 -13.90
N TYR A 81 8.73 -1.90 -13.67
CA TYR A 81 8.16 -2.74 -14.73
C TYR A 81 6.64 -2.79 -14.66
N ASP A 82 6.02 -2.81 -15.86
CA ASP A 82 4.59 -3.05 -16.07
C ASP A 82 4.34 -4.55 -16.21
N ASP A 83 3.52 -5.13 -15.34
CA ASP A 83 3.09 -6.53 -15.42
C ASP A 83 1.78 -6.73 -16.19
N ARG A 84 1.17 -5.64 -16.69
CA ARG A 84 -0.07 -5.64 -17.51
C ARG A 84 -1.25 -6.34 -16.84
N THR A 85 -1.26 -6.44 -15.51
CA THR A 85 -2.25 -7.22 -14.76
C THR A 85 -2.21 -8.71 -15.18
N GLN A 86 -1.01 -9.27 -15.39
CA GLN A 86 -0.79 -10.66 -15.84
C GLN A 86 0.23 -11.34 -14.91
N PRO A 87 -0.14 -12.36 -14.11
CA PRO A 87 0.78 -13.02 -13.19
C PRO A 87 2.06 -13.59 -13.87
N PRO A 88 2.01 -14.16 -15.10
CA PRO A 88 3.21 -14.58 -15.80
C PRO A 88 4.17 -13.44 -16.13
N GLU A 89 3.64 -12.24 -16.46
CA GLU A 89 4.47 -11.07 -16.75
C GLU A 89 5.10 -10.51 -15.46
N THR A 90 4.38 -10.57 -14.32
CA THR A 90 4.94 -10.20 -13.02
C THR A 90 6.14 -11.10 -12.68
N ILE A 91 6.00 -12.42 -12.84
CA ILE A 91 7.09 -13.38 -12.61
C ILE A 91 8.30 -13.05 -13.49
N LYS A 92 8.10 -12.85 -14.80
CA LYS A 92 9.16 -12.47 -15.75
C LYS A 92 9.85 -11.16 -15.36
N ALA A 93 9.09 -10.16 -14.91
CA ALA A 93 9.64 -8.87 -14.49
C ALA A 93 10.52 -9.03 -13.24
N VAL A 94 10.08 -9.81 -12.23
CA VAL A 94 10.90 -10.14 -11.06
C VAL A 94 12.18 -10.90 -11.45
N GLU A 95 12.07 -11.89 -12.34
CA GLU A 95 13.24 -12.62 -12.85
C GLU A 95 14.21 -11.71 -13.59
N ARG A 96 13.71 -10.79 -14.41
CA ARG A 96 14.52 -9.81 -15.12
C ARG A 96 15.27 -8.86 -14.16
N LEU A 97 14.56 -8.33 -13.16
CA LEU A 97 15.18 -7.50 -12.11
C LEU A 97 16.31 -8.24 -11.40
N ALA A 98 16.11 -9.53 -11.09
CA ALA A 98 17.11 -10.34 -10.41
C ALA A 98 18.32 -10.70 -11.29
N THR A 99 18.09 -11.03 -12.55
CA THR A 99 19.13 -11.66 -13.41
C THR A 99 19.78 -10.71 -14.40
N VAL A 100 19.03 -9.77 -14.96
CA VAL A 100 19.49 -8.83 -15.98
C VAL A 100 19.88 -7.49 -15.36
N ASP A 101 18.92 -6.85 -14.67
CA ASP A 101 19.13 -5.53 -14.06
C ASP A 101 19.98 -5.62 -12.79
N LYS A 102 20.06 -6.81 -12.18
CA LYS A 102 20.79 -7.10 -10.93
C LYS A 102 20.44 -6.09 -9.85
N ALA A 103 19.14 -5.92 -9.64
CA ALA A 103 18.63 -5.03 -8.60
C ALA A 103 19.17 -5.44 -7.22
N ASP A 104 19.55 -4.49 -6.41
CA ASP A 104 20.02 -4.73 -5.04
C ASP A 104 18.87 -5.17 -4.14
N TRP A 105 17.67 -4.62 -4.39
CA TRP A 105 16.42 -4.98 -3.74
C TRP A 105 15.28 -5.01 -4.75
N ILE A 106 14.34 -5.92 -4.58
CA ILE A 106 13.10 -5.94 -5.35
C ILE A 106 11.96 -5.66 -4.39
N GLY A 107 11.21 -4.59 -4.64
CA GLY A 107 10.01 -4.25 -3.92
C GLY A 107 8.91 -5.27 -4.15
N GLY A 108 7.85 -5.18 -3.37
CA GLY A 108 6.68 -6.05 -3.52
C GLY A 108 5.98 -5.84 -4.85
N VAL A 109 5.11 -6.75 -5.18
CA VAL A 109 4.22 -6.68 -6.33
C VAL A 109 2.82 -6.24 -5.89
N PHE A 110 1.97 -5.81 -6.83
CA PHE A 110 0.62 -5.34 -6.52
C PHE A 110 -0.41 -6.46 -6.59
N ALA A 111 -1.37 -6.47 -5.66
CA ALA A 111 -2.50 -7.39 -5.47
C ALA A 111 -2.13 -8.80 -4.93
N THR A 112 -3.10 -9.44 -4.26
CA THR A 112 -2.94 -10.70 -3.54
C THR A 112 -2.44 -11.81 -4.44
N GLY A 113 -3.16 -12.18 -5.49
CA GLY A 113 -2.80 -13.29 -6.36
C GLY A 113 -1.41 -13.16 -7.01
N PHE A 114 -0.98 -11.92 -7.31
CA PHE A 114 0.35 -11.64 -7.89
C PHE A 114 1.47 -11.82 -6.86
N ASN A 115 1.25 -11.40 -5.61
CA ASN A 115 2.18 -11.66 -4.50
C ASN A 115 2.35 -13.15 -4.26
N LEU A 116 1.24 -13.90 -4.25
CA LEU A 116 1.25 -15.36 -4.08
C LEU A 116 2.00 -16.04 -5.22
N ALA A 117 1.73 -15.67 -6.47
CA ALA A 117 2.37 -16.21 -7.66
C ALA A 117 3.89 -15.94 -7.70
N CYS A 118 4.35 -14.82 -7.18
CA CYS A 118 5.75 -14.43 -7.21
C CYS A 118 6.59 -14.95 -6.03
N ALA A 119 6.00 -15.41 -4.93
CA ALA A 119 6.73 -15.86 -3.75
C ALA A 119 7.80 -16.93 -4.06
N PRO A 120 7.56 -17.96 -4.92
CA PRO A 120 8.59 -18.89 -5.33
C PRO A 120 9.77 -18.24 -6.05
N THR A 121 9.50 -17.21 -6.86
CA THR A 121 10.51 -16.50 -7.65
C THR A 121 11.41 -15.64 -6.77
N PHE A 122 10.84 -14.90 -5.82
CA PHE A 122 11.61 -14.17 -4.82
C PHE A 122 12.54 -15.11 -4.04
N ALA A 123 12.00 -16.25 -3.57
CA ALA A 123 12.79 -17.26 -2.85
C ALA A 123 13.90 -17.86 -3.71
N LYS A 124 13.62 -18.21 -4.99
CA LYS A 124 14.58 -18.75 -5.95
C LYS A 124 15.81 -17.87 -6.13
N TYR A 125 15.60 -16.56 -6.18
CA TYR A 125 16.69 -15.59 -6.40
C TYR A 125 17.24 -14.95 -5.10
N GLY A 126 16.77 -15.42 -3.92
CA GLY A 126 17.25 -14.93 -2.62
C GLY A 126 16.86 -13.50 -2.32
N TYR A 127 15.72 -13.04 -2.82
CA TYR A 127 15.16 -11.74 -2.45
C TYR A 127 14.11 -11.88 -1.36
N PRO A 128 14.20 -11.12 -0.26
CA PRO A 128 13.07 -10.99 0.63
C PRO A 128 11.90 -10.33 -0.11
N GLN A 129 10.69 -10.85 0.10
CA GLN A 129 9.48 -10.26 -0.46
C GLN A 129 8.73 -9.50 0.63
N ILE A 130 8.52 -8.20 0.43
CA ILE A 130 7.61 -7.39 1.24
C ILE A 130 6.29 -7.33 0.49
N ALA A 131 5.31 -8.10 0.93
CA ALA A 131 3.97 -8.15 0.35
C ALA A 131 3.13 -7.02 0.95
N LEU A 132 2.91 -5.95 0.17
CA LEU A 132 2.32 -4.68 0.62
C LEU A 132 0.82 -4.54 0.31
N SER A 133 0.32 -5.23 -0.70
CA SER A 133 -1.09 -5.29 -1.08
C SER A 133 -1.55 -6.75 -1.20
N CYS A 134 -1.25 -7.52 -0.16
CA CYS A 134 -1.51 -8.95 -0.10
C CYS A 134 -2.32 -9.26 1.17
N VAL A 135 -3.62 -9.40 0.99
CA VAL A 135 -4.57 -9.76 2.06
C VAL A 135 -4.90 -11.24 1.90
N THR A 136 -4.40 -12.10 2.80
CA THR A 136 -4.58 -13.56 2.68
C THR A 136 -4.46 -14.26 4.03
N ASP A 137 -5.24 -15.30 4.24
CA ASP A 137 -5.10 -16.23 5.38
C ASP A 137 -3.99 -17.27 5.16
N GLN A 138 -3.42 -17.34 3.95
CA GLN A 138 -2.33 -18.26 3.62
C GLN A 138 -0.97 -17.77 4.15
N ALA A 139 -0.86 -16.53 4.63
CA ALA A 139 0.40 -15.91 5.05
C ALA A 139 1.25 -16.79 5.99
N PRO A 140 0.72 -17.41 7.07
CA PRO A 140 1.55 -18.24 7.96
C PRO A 140 2.15 -19.47 7.27
N ALA A 141 1.39 -20.12 6.38
CA ALA A 141 1.86 -21.29 5.62
C ALA A 141 2.91 -20.89 4.59
N LEU A 142 2.70 -19.75 3.92
CA LEU A 142 3.64 -19.22 2.93
C LEU A 142 4.95 -18.75 3.57
N ILE A 143 4.91 -18.09 4.72
CA ILE A 143 6.09 -17.68 5.49
C ILE A 143 6.91 -18.91 5.91
N LYS A 144 6.24 -19.99 6.35
CA LYS A 144 6.92 -21.25 6.67
C LYS A 144 7.62 -21.84 5.43
N LYS A 145 7.00 -21.74 4.26
CA LYS A 145 7.54 -22.24 2.99
C LYS A 145 8.61 -21.32 2.39
N TYR A 146 8.42 -20.02 2.54
CA TYR A 146 9.28 -18.97 2.01
C TYR A 146 9.71 -18.01 3.14
N PRO A 147 10.76 -18.34 3.91
CA PRO A 147 11.14 -17.57 5.11
C PRO A 147 11.57 -16.12 4.87
N GLY A 148 11.73 -15.73 3.61
CA GLY A 148 11.98 -14.34 3.19
C GLY A 148 10.71 -13.52 2.94
N LEU A 149 9.50 -14.09 3.13
CA LEU A 149 8.24 -13.38 2.93
C LEU A 149 7.85 -12.60 4.20
N PHE A 150 7.54 -11.31 4.02
CA PHE A 150 7.01 -10.41 5.05
C PHE A 150 5.69 -9.83 4.55
N VAL A 151 4.65 -9.81 5.37
CA VAL A 151 3.31 -9.35 4.99
C VAL A 151 2.98 -8.07 5.74
N PHE A 152 2.79 -6.98 5.00
CA PHE A 152 2.44 -5.65 5.52
C PHE A 152 0.95 -5.33 5.36
N GLN A 153 0.12 -6.35 5.36
CA GLN A 153 -1.33 -6.26 5.39
C GLN A 153 -1.88 -7.34 6.31
N GLU A 154 -3.15 -7.20 6.66
CA GLU A 154 -3.87 -8.16 7.48
C GLU A 154 -4.25 -9.43 6.74
N SER A 155 -4.66 -10.45 7.49
CA SER A 155 -5.32 -11.63 6.93
C SER A 155 -6.72 -11.30 6.41
N THR A 156 -7.25 -12.12 5.49
CA THR A 156 -8.63 -11.99 5.00
C THR A 156 -9.65 -12.09 6.13
N ALA A 157 -9.40 -12.95 7.12
CA ALA A 157 -10.25 -13.05 8.32
C ALA A 157 -10.26 -11.74 9.12
N THR A 158 -9.10 -11.10 9.34
CA THR A 158 -9.00 -9.81 10.06
C THR A 158 -9.69 -8.70 9.28
N TYR A 159 -9.47 -8.64 7.97
CA TYR A 159 -10.09 -7.67 7.08
C TYR A 159 -11.63 -7.78 7.10
N ALA A 160 -12.16 -8.97 6.85
CA ALA A 160 -13.60 -9.22 6.89
C ALA A 160 -14.20 -8.96 8.28
N LYS A 161 -13.50 -9.40 9.35
CA LYS A 161 -13.94 -9.16 10.74
C LYS A 161 -14.01 -7.67 11.05
N GLY A 162 -13.10 -6.86 10.55
CA GLY A 162 -13.12 -5.40 10.70
C GLY A 162 -14.43 -4.81 10.17
N ALA A 163 -14.76 -5.06 8.90
CA ALA A 163 -15.99 -4.58 8.27
C ALA A 163 -17.25 -5.10 9.01
N ILE A 164 -17.29 -6.41 9.30
CA ILE A 164 -18.46 -7.03 9.93
C ILE A 164 -18.66 -6.54 11.38
N SER A 165 -17.58 -6.26 12.13
CA SER A 165 -17.67 -5.72 13.49
C SER A 165 -18.28 -4.32 13.51
N VAL A 166 -17.98 -3.49 12.53
CA VAL A 166 -18.60 -2.16 12.36
C VAL A 166 -20.09 -2.30 12.07
N LEU A 167 -20.46 -3.17 11.13
CA LEU A 167 -21.89 -3.44 10.83
C LEU A 167 -22.63 -4.03 12.03
N LYS A 168 -21.98 -4.95 12.77
CA LYS A 168 -22.55 -5.54 13.99
C LYS A 168 -22.82 -4.47 15.05
N LYS A 169 -21.89 -3.53 15.25
CA LYS A 169 -22.09 -2.40 16.18
C LYS A 169 -23.32 -1.57 15.81
N LEU A 170 -23.50 -1.26 14.53
CA LEU A 170 -24.69 -0.54 14.04
C LEU A 170 -25.99 -1.36 14.24
N LYS A 171 -25.94 -2.67 13.99
CA LYS A 171 -27.10 -3.57 14.19
C LYS A 171 -27.45 -3.70 15.66
N ASP A 172 -26.49 -3.96 16.53
CA ASP A 172 -26.71 -4.12 17.96
C ASP A 172 -27.23 -2.82 18.62
N GLY A 173 -26.82 -1.66 18.05
CA GLY A 173 -27.38 -0.35 18.40
C GLY A 173 -28.77 -0.05 17.82
N GLY A 174 -29.40 -0.99 17.11
CA GLY A 174 -30.71 -0.81 16.48
C GLY A 174 -30.73 0.18 15.32
N GLN A 175 -29.59 0.57 14.78
CA GLN A 175 -29.46 1.57 13.71
C GLN A 175 -29.70 0.98 12.32
N ILE A 176 -29.33 -0.30 12.12
CA ILE A 176 -29.61 -1.09 10.91
C ILE A 176 -30.27 -2.42 11.28
N GLY A 177 -30.97 -3.06 10.32
CA GLY A 177 -31.48 -4.42 10.47
C GLY A 177 -30.35 -5.47 10.29
N ASN A 178 -30.77 -6.72 10.03
CA ASN A 178 -29.86 -7.86 9.94
C ASN A 178 -29.63 -8.37 8.50
N LYS A 179 -30.19 -7.76 7.47
CA LYS A 179 -30.09 -8.19 6.09
C LYS A 179 -28.87 -7.55 5.41
N VAL A 180 -27.99 -8.36 4.85
CA VAL A 180 -26.81 -7.88 4.14
C VAL A 180 -26.75 -8.45 2.72
N ALA A 181 -26.46 -7.60 1.74
CA ALA A 181 -26.05 -8.02 0.40
C ALA A 181 -24.53 -8.03 0.32
N VAL A 182 -23.94 -9.12 -0.16
CA VAL A 182 -22.48 -9.29 -0.30
C VAL A 182 -22.16 -9.55 -1.76
N VAL A 183 -21.17 -8.84 -2.28
CA VAL A 183 -20.61 -9.09 -3.61
C VAL A 183 -19.09 -9.12 -3.55
N ASN A 184 -18.46 -9.86 -4.47
CA ASN A 184 -17.00 -9.93 -4.53
C ASN A 184 -16.49 -10.05 -5.96
N VAL A 185 -15.30 -9.50 -6.20
CA VAL A 185 -14.55 -9.79 -7.42
C VAL A 185 -14.13 -11.27 -7.44
N GLY A 186 -14.16 -11.89 -8.61
CA GLY A 186 -13.92 -13.33 -8.79
C GLY A 186 -12.42 -13.67 -8.98
N ASP A 187 -11.59 -13.22 -8.04
CA ASP A 187 -10.16 -13.57 -7.97
C ASP A 187 -9.78 -13.98 -6.53
N ASP A 188 -8.48 -14.30 -6.30
CA ASP A 188 -8.01 -14.78 -5.00
C ASP A 188 -8.37 -13.81 -3.87
N PHE A 189 -8.26 -12.50 -4.07
CA PHE A 189 -8.59 -11.49 -3.06
C PHE A 189 -10.08 -11.51 -2.70
N GLY A 190 -10.96 -11.38 -3.70
CA GLY A 190 -12.40 -11.29 -3.46
C GLY A 190 -12.99 -12.62 -2.98
N ILE A 191 -12.50 -13.75 -3.49
CA ILE A 191 -12.95 -15.10 -3.12
C ILE A 191 -12.55 -15.41 -1.67
N GLU A 192 -11.29 -15.17 -1.28
CA GLU A 192 -10.84 -15.41 0.11
C GLU A 192 -11.61 -14.54 1.10
N LEU A 193 -11.84 -13.25 0.79
CA LEU A 193 -12.62 -12.34 1.65
C LEU A 193 -14.09 -12.78 1.79
N ALA A 194 -14.71 -13.19 0.69
CA ALA A 194 -16.09 -13.69 0.74
C ALA A 194 -16.19 -14.98 1.57
N ASN A 195 -15.22 -15.89 1.40
CA ASN A 195 -15.17 -17.14 2.18
C ASN A 195 -14.92 -16.89 3.67
N ALA A 196 -14.04 -15.96 4.03
CA ALA A 196 -13.82 -15.55 5.42
C ALA A 196 -15.04 -14.79 5.99
N GLY A 197 -15.69 -13.96 5.19
CA GLY A 197 -16.81 -13.12 5.64
C GLY A 197 -18.09 -13.88 5.90
N ARG A 198 -18.46 -14.87 5.07
CA ARG A 198 -19.75 -15.60 5.18
C ARG A 198 -19.99 -16.18 6.57
N PRO A 199 -19.08 -16.94 7.20
CA PRO A 199 -19.29 -17.44 8.55
C PRO A 199 -19.35 -16.32 9.59
N LEU A 200 -18.53 -15.26 9.44
CA LEU A 200 -18.50 -14.12 10.34
C LEU A 200 -19.81 -13.31 10.31
N PHE A 201 -20.44 -13.13 9.14
CA PHE A 201 -21.78 -12.53 9.04
C PHE A 201 -22.82 -13.35 9.80
N LYS A 202 -22.80 -14.68 9.65
CA LYS A 202 -23.71 -15.58 10.37
C LYS A 202 -23.50 -15.49 11.89
N GLU A 203 -22.25 -15.54 12.35
CA GLU A 203 -21.89 -15.38 13.77
C GLU A 203 -22.33 -14.03 14.34
N ALA A 204 -22.22 -12.96 13.53
CA ALA A 204 -22.67 -11.63 13.89
C ALA A 204 -24.21 -11.48 13.83
N GLY A 205 -24.96 -12.52 13.46
CA GLY A 205 -26.41 -12.52 13.38
C GLY A 205 -27.00 -11.82 12.16
N PHE A 206 -26.23 -11.74 11.07
CA PHE A 206 -26.70 -11.26 9.77
C PHE A 206 -27.25 -12.39 8.90
N GLU A 207 -28.27 -12.05 8.13
CA GLU A 207 -28.81 -12.84 7.03
C GLU A 207 -28.23 -12.31 5.72
N ILE A 208 -27.47 -13.14 4.98
CA ILE A 208 -27.00 -12.77 3.65
C ILE A 208 -28.14 -12.99 2.66
N VAL A 209 -28.82 -11.91 2.27
CA VAL A 209 -29.97 -11.95 1.36
C VAL A 209 -29.60 -11.93 -0.12
N TYR A 210 -28.35 -11.57 -0.43
CA TYR A 210 -27.77 -11.62 -1.77
C TYR A 210 -26.28 -11.91 -1.65
N ASP A 211 -25.77 -12.86 -2.44
CA ASP A 211 -24.35 -13.25 -2.46
C ASP A 211 -23.94 -13.55 -3.90
N LYS A 212 -23.05 -12.72 -4.46
CA LYS A 212 -22.67 -12.83 -5.87
C LYS A 212 -21.22 -12.47 -6.13
N SER A 213 -20.52 -13.35 -6.84
CA SER A 213 -19.22 -13.05 -7.44
C SER A 213 -19.41 -12.47 -8.85
N TYR A 214 -18.53 -11.55 -9.26
CA TYR A 214 -18.43 -10.98 -10.61
C TYR A 214 -16.98 -11.07 -11.12
N PRO A 215 -16.74 -11.22 -12.44
CA PRO A 215 -15.40 -11.34 -13.01
C PRO A 215 -14.55 -10.08 -12.80
N LEU A 216 -13.23 -10.26 -12.60
CA LEU A 216 -12.28 -9.16 -12.66
C LEU A 216 -12.36 -8.48 -14.05
N GLY A 217 -12.40 -7.15 -14.04
CA GLY A 217 -12.54 -6.35 -15.26
C GLY A 217 -13.97 -6.15 -15.76
N THR A 218 -14.99 -6.52 -14.95
CA THR A 218 -16.39 -6.18 -15.21
C THR A 218 -16.56 -4.69 -15.43
N GLN A 219 -17.35 -4.30 -16.44
CA GLN A 219 -17.62 -2.90 -16.79
C GLN A 219 -19.07 -2.48 -16.48
N ASP A 220 -20.00 -3.42 -16.49
CA ASP A 220 -21.42 -3.18 -16.19
C ASP A 220 -21.81 -3.85 -14.86
N TYR A 221 -22.09 -3.03 -13.87
CA TYR A 221 -22.51 -3.46 -12.53
C TYR A 221 -24.04 -3.34 -12.31
N ALA A 222 -24.81 -2.87 -13.31
CA ALA A 222 -26.25 -2.70 -13.18
C ALA A 222 -26.98 -3.99 -12.80
N PRO A 223 -26.68 -5.17 -13.38
CA PRO A 223 -27.33 -6.42 -12.98
C PRO A 223 -27.07 -6.79 -11.51
N VAL A 224 -25.84 -6.56 -11.03
CA VAL A 224 -25.43 -6.88 -9.66
C VAL A 224 -26.16 -5.97 -8.67
N ILE A 225 -26.17 -4.65 -8.91
CA ILE A 225 -26.80 -3.66 -8.04
C ILE A 225 -28.32 -3.79 -8.03
N LYS A 226 -28.97 -4.01 -9.20
CA LYS A 226 -30.41 -4.25 -9.27
C LYS A 226 -30.84 -5.47 -8.47
N ALA A 227 -30.12 -6.58 -8.59
CA ALA A 227 -30.41 -7.80 -7.84
C ALA A 227 -30.17 -7.61 -6.35
N ALA A 228 -29.08 -6.93 -5.94
CA ALA A 228 -28.84 -6.58 -4.54
C ALA A 228 -29.98 -5.71 -3.97
N LYS A 229 -30.43 -4.68 -4.71
CA LYS A 229 -31.55 -3.82 -4.30
C LYS A 229 -32.87 -4.60 -4.16
N ALA A 230 -33.15 -5.51 -5.09
CA ALA A 230 -34.35 -6.34 -5.06
C ALA A 230 -34.41 -7.26 -3.83
N ALA A 231 -33.26 -7.64 -3.26
CA ALA A 231 -33.17 -8.41 -2.02
C ALA A 231 -33.44 -7.57 -0.75
N ASN A 232 -33.64 -6.25 -0.88
CA ASN A 232 -33.97 -5.31 0.20
C ASN A 232 -33.01 -5.43 1.41
N PRO A 233 -31.71 -5.24 1.26
CA PRO A 233 -30.74 -5.33 2.34
C PRO A 233 -30.73 -4.06 3.21
N ASP A 234 -30.34 -4.20 4.49
CA ASP A 234 -30.04 -3.08 5.39
C ASP A 234 -28.62 -2.54 5.18
N ALA A 235 -27.71 -3.43 4.75
CA ALA A 235 -26.32 -3.12 4.46
C ALA A 235 -25.85 -3.76 3.14
N PHE A 236 -24.93 -3.11 2.46
CA PHE A 236 -24.25 -3.62 1.26
C PHE A 236 -22.76 -3.72 1.52
N VAL A 237 -22.14 -4.84 1.14
CA VAL A 237 -20.72 -5.10 1.28
C VAL A 237 -20.15 -5.59 -0.05
N ALA A 238 -19.13 -4.89 -0.55
CA ALA A 238 -18.40 -5.29 -1.75
C ALA A 238 -16.92 -5.52 -1.44
N TRP A 239 -16.47 -6.75 -1.65
CA TRP A 239 -15.04 -7.10 -1.66
C TRP A 239 -14.49 -6.81 -3.05
N SER A 240 -14.06 -5.57 -3.28
CA SER A 240 -13.84 -4.97 -4.59
C SER A 240 -12.45 -4.34 -4.74
N TYR A 241 -11.93 -4.35 -5.97
CA TYR A 241 -10.78 -3.55 -6.38
C TYR A 241 -11.18 -2.12 -6.79
N PRO A 242 -10.21 -1.20 -7.02
CA PRO A 242 -10.51 0.18 -7.32
C PRO A 242 -11.50 0.41 -8.47
N PRO A 243 -11.36 -0.20 -9.66
CA PRO A 243 -12.35 0.00 -10.73
C PRO A 243 -13.75 -0.43 -10.32
N ASP A 244 -13.85 -1.57 -9.67
CA ASP A 244 -15.13 -2.16 -9.22
C ASP A 244 -15.80 -1.28 -8.17
N THR A 245 -15.03 -0.78 -7.19
CA THR A 245 -15.52 0.12 -6.14
C THR A 245 -16.18 1.36 -6.74
N PHE A 246 -15.52 2.00 -7.71
CA PHE A 246 -16.09 3.16 -8.41
C PHE A 246 -17.31 2.80 -9.25
N GLY A 247 -17.28 1.66 -9.93
CA GLY A 247 -18.39 1.18 -10.76
C GLY A 247 -19.61 0.81 -9.92
N LEU A 248 -19.42 0.04 -8.85
CA LEU A 248 -20.49 -0.36 -7.93
C LEU A 248 -21.12 0.84 -7.22
N ALA A 249 -20.32 1.79 -6.71
CA ALA A 249 -20.83 2.99 -6.07
C ALA A 249 -21.61 3.87 -7.05
N GLY A 250 -21.08 4.10 -8.26
CA GLY A 250 -21.77 4.86 -9.29
C GLY A 250 -23.10 4.21 -9.70
N GLN A 251 -23.11 2.90 -9.86
CA GLN A 251 -24.32 2.18 -10.20
C GLN A 251 -25.33 2.14 -9.04
N ALA A 252 -24.86 2.06 -7.78
CA ALA A 252 -25.70 2.14 -6.60
C ALA A 252 -26.43 3.50 -6.50
N MET A 253 -25.77 4.59 -6.87
CA MET A 253 -26.39 5.92 -6.99
C MET A 253 -27.48 5.92 -8.05
N ILE A 254 -27.18 5.45 -9.27
CA ILE A 254 -28.11 5.44 -10.42
C ILE A 254 -29.36 4.62 -10.07
N GLU A 255 -29.18 3.44 -9.51
CA GLU A 255 -30.28 2.53 -9.19
C GLU A 255 -30.99 2.88 -7.87
N GLY A 256 -30.46 3.81 -7.07
CA GLY A 256 -31.01 4.17 -5.77
C GLY A 256 -30.94 3.01 -4.77
N LEU A 257 -29.80 2.33 -4.68
CA LEU A 257 -29.54 1.35 -3.61
C LEU A 257 -29.23 2.12 -2.32
N ASN A 258 -30.26 2.56 -1.63
CA ASN A 258 -30.18 3.34 -0.39
C ASN A 258 -30.14 2.43 0.82
N VAL A 259 -28.96 1.94 1.17
CA VAL A 259 -28.71 1.17 2.40
C VAL A 259 -28.11 2.09 3.47
N LYS A 260 -28.40 1.79 4.74
CA LYS A 260 -27.89 2.59 5.88
C LYS A 260 -26.40 2.37 6.14
N ALA A 261 -25.83 1.27 5.67
CA ALA A 261 -24.40 0.99 5.71
C ALA A 261 -23.94 0.48 4.34
N TYR A 262 -23.18 1.28 3.62
CA TYR A 262 -22.58 0.91 2.34
C TYR A 262 -21.07 0.79 2.54
N TYR A 263 -20.55 -0.42 2.36
CA TYR A 263 -19.12 -0.72 2.42
C TYR A 263 -18.65 -1.23 1.06
N SER A 264 -17.62 -0.61 0.51
CA SER A 264 -16.85 -1.18 -0.59
C SER A 264 -15.36 -1.09 -0.29
N ALA A 265 -14.62 -2.13 -0.67
CA ALA A 265 -13.28 -2.34 -0.19
C ALA A 265 -12.28 -1.22 -0.59
N VAL A 266 -11.26 -1.51 -1.36
CA VAL A 266 -10.02 -0.75 -1.43
C VAL A 266 -10.19 0.73 -1.82
N ALA A 267 -10.84 1.05 -2.92
CA ALA A 267 -10.81 2.40 -3.46
C ALA A 267 -11.80 3.39 -2.85
N THR A 268 -12.64 2.97 -1.93
CA THR A 268 -13.39 3.92 -1.10
C THR A 268 -12.41 4.86 -0.36
N ALA A 269 -11.25 4.34 0.03
CA ALA A 269 -10.19 5.10 0.69
C ALA A 269 -9.40 6.05 -0.25
N PHE A 270 -9.68 6.09 -1.55
CA PHE A 270 -8.99 6.98 -2.49
C PHE A 270 -9.59 8.39 -2.42
N GLN A 271 -8.75 9.42 -2.37
CA GLN A 271 -9.23 10.81 -2.44
C GLN A 271 -10.06 11.06 -3.68
N GLY A 272 -9.72 10.41 -4.81
CA GLY A 272 -10.53 10.43 -6.03
C GLY A 272 -11.96 9.91 -5.86
N PHE A 273 -12.24 9.06 -4.87
CA PHE A 273 -13.61 8.61 -4.55
C PHE A 273 -14.45 9.77 -4.03
N SER A 274 -13.96 10.48 -3.01
CA SER A 274 -14.63 11.67 -2.48
C SER A 274 -14.74 12.78 -3.53
N GLN A 275 -13.71 12.99 -4.35
CA GLN A 275 -13.74 13.98 -5.43
C GLN A 275 -14.80 13.65 -6.48
N LYS A 276 -14.95 12.38 -6.87
CA LYS A 276 -15.93 11.94 -7.87
C LYS A 276 -17.37 12.00 -7.37
N PHE A 277 -17.60 11.55 -6.16
CA PHE A 277 -18.96 11.39 -5.63
C PHE A 277 -19.41 12.58 -4.78
N GLY A 278 -18.49 13.51 -4.42
CA GLY A 278 -18.81 14.70 -3.65
C GLY A 278 -19.56 14.37 -2.35
N PRO A 279 -20.69 15.05 -2.08
CA PRO A 279 -21.49 14.78 -0.87
C PRO A 279 -22.01 13.34 -0.77
N ALA A 280 -22.17 12.67 -1.89
CA ALA A 280 -22.60 11.26 -1.91
C ALA A 280 -21.54 10.28 -1.35
N ALA A 281 -20.28 10.68 -1.27
CA ALA A 281 -19.24 9.90 -0.60
C ALA A 281 -19.36 9.93 0.94
N GLU A 282 -20.05 10.93 1.50
CA GLU A 282 -20.17 11.08 2.96
C GLU A 282 -20.79 9.83 3.60
N ASN A 283 -20.19 9.38 4.70
CA ASN A 283 -20.56 8.17 5.44
C ASN A 283 -20.44 6.84 4.66
N VAL A 284 -19.80 6.82 3.49
CA VAL A 284 -19.44 5.56 2.82
C VAL A 284 -18.28 4.92 3.57
N LEU A 285 -18.44 3.62 3.88
CA LEU A 285 -17.43 2.78 4.54
C LEU A 285 -16.53 2.09 3.51
N GLY A 286 -15.30 1.86 3.88
CA GLY A 286 -14.36 1.08 3.08
C GLY A 286 -13.17 0.58 3.88
N ALA A 287 -12.24 -0.11 3.22
CA ALA A 287 -11.01 -0.57 3.86
C ALA A 287 -10.05 0.58 4.16
N GLY A 288 -9.28 0.47 5.25
CA GLY A 288 -8.26 1.43 5.63
C GLY A 288 -8.78 2.53 6.55
N GLY A 289 -8.52 3.77 6.20
CA GLY A 289 -8.75 4.94 7.04
C GLY A 289 -7.51 5.34 7.82
N MET A 290 -7.50 6.58 8.28
CA MET A 290 -6.40 7.12 9.08
C MET A 290 -6.96 7.90 10.27
N VAL A 291 -6.19 7.96 11.34
CA VAL A 291 -6.44 8.95 12.41
C VAL A 291 -5.98 10.32 11.92
N ASP A 292 -6.84 11.32 12.06
CA ASP A 292 -6.56 12.69 11.63
C ASP A 292 -5.50 13.32 12.54
N THR A 293 -4.25 13.37 12.05
CA THR A 293 -3.10 13.92 12.78
C THR A 293 -2.23 14.81 11.89
N PRO A 294 -1.49 15.77 12.47
CA PRO A 294 -0.55 16.59 11.70
C PRO A 294 0.46 15.78 10.89
N ALA A 295 0.94 14.66 11.40
CA ALA A 295 1.90 13.79 10.71
C ALA A 295 1.29 13.15 9.43
N VAL A 296 0.02 12.77 9.50
CA VAL A 296 -0.72 12.23 8.36
C VAL A 296 -0.96 13.31 7.30
N HIS A 297 -1.35 14.51 7.70
CA HIS A 297 -1.50 15.63 6.75
C HIS A 297 -0.17 16.00 6.09
N ASP A 298 0.93 16.04 6.85
CA ASP A 298 2.26 16.32 6.31
C ASP A 298 2.67 15.25 5.29
N TYR A 299 2.42 13.97 5.59
CA TYR A 299 2.68 12.88 4.66
C TYR A 299 1.94 13.07 3.33
N TYR A 300 0.62 13.32 3.34
CA TYR A 300 -0.16 13.50 2.12
C TYR A 300 0.23 14.76 1.34
N LYS A 301 0.61 15.83 2.04
CA LYS A 301 1.14 17.04 1.41
C LYS A 301 2.43 16.71 0.63
N ARG A 302 3.42 16.13 1.28
CA ARG A 302 4.69 15.74 0.65
C ARG A 302 4.49 14.73 -0.48
N HIS A 303 3.57 13.77 -0.28
CA HIS A 303 3.21 12.80 -1.29
C HIS A 303 2.69 13.49 -2.55
N LYS A 304 1.75 14.40 -2.42
CA LYS A 304 1.19 15.18 -3.53
C LYS A 304 2.23 16.07 -4.21
N GLU A 305 3.07 16.76 -3.44
CA GLU A 305 4.11 17.65 -3.95
C GLU A 305 5.14 16.90 -4.81
N VAL A 306 5.55 15.71 -4.38
CA VAL A 306 6.59 14.92 -5.09
C VAL A 306 6.02 14.10 -6.23
N THR A 307 4.87 13.49 -6.06
CA THR A 307 4.33 12.51 -7.02
C THR A 307 3.30 13.08 -7.98
N GLY A 308 2.71 14.23 -7.63
CA GLY A 308 1.57 14.82 -8.36
C GLY A 308 0.24 14.07 -8.15
N ILE A 309 0.24 12.98 -7.35
CA ILE A 309 -0.90 12.08 -7.14
C ILE A 309 -1.45 12.28 -5.74
N ASP A 310 -2.78 12.31 -5.60
CA ASP A 310 -3.41 12.20 -4.29
C ASP A 310 -3.30 10.75 -3.80
N GLY A 311 -2.67 10.54 -2.65
CA GLY A 311 -2.53 9.22 -2.04
C GLY A 311 -3.86 8.67 -1.53
N ASP A 312 -3.93 7.37 -1.30
CA ASP A 312 -5.07 6.73 -0.65
C ASP A 312 -4.86 6.57 0.86
N TYR A 313 -5.95 6.34 1.58
CA TYR A 313 -5.97 6.12 3.04
C TYR A 313 -5.98 4.63 3.42
N TRP A 314 -5.62 3.73 2.49
CA TRP A 314 -5.56 2.28 2.74
C TRP A 314 -4.13 1.73 2.60
N GLY A 315 -3.62 1.61 1.38
CA GLY A 315 -2.33 0.97 1.10
C GLY A 315 -1.16 1.94 1.16
N ASN A 316 -1.35 3.13 0.61
CA ASN A 316 -0.31 4.15 0.48
C ASN A 316 0.45 4.44 1.79
N PRO A 317 -0.21 4.63 2.95
CA PRO A 317 0.48 4.85 4.23
C PRO A 317 1.33 3.65 4.66
N PHE A 318 0.82 2.43 4.49
CA PHE A 318 1.54 1.21 4.87
C PHE A 318 2.70 0.90 3.92
N TYR A 319 2.56 1.21 2.63
CA TYR A 319 3.67 1.16 1.69
C TYR A 319 4.81 2.06 2.16
N TYR A 320 4.52 3.34 2.44
CA TYR A 320 5.55 4.27 2.86
C TYR A 320 6.16 3.88 4.23
N ALA A 321 5.34 3.48 5.20
CA ALA A 321 5.84 2.98 6.49
C ALA A 321 6.76 1.76 6.33
N SER A 322 6.45 0.85 5.40
CA SER A 322 7.34 -0.29 5.11
C SER A 322 8.68 0.14 4.53
N LEU A 323 8.72 1.24 3.77
CA LEU A 323 9.95 1.81 3.23
C LEU A 323 10.76 2.54 4.28
N GLU A 324 10.11 3.11 5.31
CA GLU A 324 10.80 3.61 6.50
C GLU A 324 11.45 2.45 7.28
N VAL A 325 10.75 1.32 7.43
CA VAL A 325 11.29 0.08 8.03
C VAL A 325 12.47 -0.45 7.21
N LEU A 326 12.33 -0.49 5.88
CA LEU A 326 13.40 -0.92 4.98
C LEU A 326 14.64 -0.01 5.12
N THR A 327 14.44 1.30 5.13
CA THR A 327 15.52 2.28 5.31
C THR A 327 16.27 2.06 6.62
N GLN A 328 15.53 1.99 7.75
CA GLN A 328 16.12 1.76 9.08
C GLN A 328 16.93 0.46 9.11
N SER A 329 16.43 -0.57 8.42
CA SER A 329 17.11 -1.87 8.37
C SER A 329 18.36 -1.87 7.49
N ILE A 330 18.31 -1.25 6.32
CA ILE A 330 19.48 -1.08 5.44
C ILE A 330 20.58 -0.28 6.16
N GLU A 331 20.21 0.85 6.78
CA GLU A 331 21.17 1.73 7.46
C GLU A 331 21.75 1.07 8.73
N ALA A 332 20.96 0.27 9.46
CA ALA A 332 21.45 -0.49 10.63
C ALA A 332 22.43 -1.60 10.23
N VAL A 333 22.14 -2.32 9.15
CA VAL A 333 23.06 -3.34 8.58
C VAL A 333 24.29 -2.67 7.93
N GLY A 334 24.09 -1.50 7.33
CA GLY A 334 25.11 -0.72 6.64
C GLY A 334 25.54 -1.33 5.32
N SER A 335 24.69 -2.15 4.69
CA SER A 335 24.91 -2.75 3.38
C SER A 335 23.59 -3.21 2.75
N MET A 336 23.64 -3.60 1.47
CA MET A 336 22.51 -4.23 0.76
C MET A 336 22.48 -5.76 0.91
N ASP A 337 23.08 -6.30 1.98
CA ASP A 337 22.96 -7.72 2.30
C ASP A 337 21.50 -8.06 2.65
N ARG A 338 20.84 -8.71 1.73
CA ARG A 338 19.40 -9.04 1.77
C ARG A 338 19.02 -9.94 2.94
N GLU A 339 19.88 -10.90 3.27
CA GLU A 339 19.64 -11.82 4.38
C GLU A 339 19.78 -11.10 5.73
N ALA A 340 20.80 -10.26 5.89
CA ALA A 340 21.00 -9.45 7.08
C ALA A 340 19.86 -8.41 7.26
N ILE A 341 19.39 -7.79 6.16
CA ILE A 341 18.25 -6.87 6.20
C ILE A 341 16.97 -7.62 6.63
N ALA A 342 16.70 -8.78 6.04
CA ALA A 342 15.55 -9.61 6.41
C ALA A 342 15.63 -10.10 7.86
N ALA A 343 16.82 -10.45 8.33
CA ALA A 343 17.04 -10.80 9.73
C ALA A 343 16.79 -9.60 10.66
N HIS A 344 17.13 -8.37 10.22
CA HIS A 344 16.87 -7.16 10.99
C HIS A 344 15.38 -6.83 11.10
N PHE A 345 14.54 -7.20 10.13
CA PHE A 345 13.09 -7.03 10.23
C PHE A 345 12.48 -7.87 11.37
N ARG A 346 13.04 -9.05 11.64
CA ARG A 346 12.45 -9.99 12.60
C ARG A 346 12.68 -9.53 14.04
N GLY A 347 11.60 -9.55 14.83
CA GLY A 347 11.64 -9.32 16.27
C GLY A 347 12.02 -7.89 16.69
N ARG A 348 11.97 -6.92 15.79
CA ARG A 348 12.27 -5.52 16.07
C ARG A 348 11.03 -4.64 15.96
N LYS A 349 11.11 -3.51 16.64
CA LYS A 349 10.16 -2.41 16.56
C LYS A 349 10.79 -1.27 15.78
N PHE A 350 9.99 -0.64 14.92
CA PHE A 350 10.41 0.42 14.03
C PHE A 350 9.56 1.67 14.27
N GLN A 351 10.19 2.83 14.30
CA GLN A 351 9.47 4.09 14.37
C GLN A 351 9.12 4.56 12.95
N THR A 352 7.85 4.72 12.68
CA THR A 352 7.34 5.19 11.39
C THR A 352 6.42 6.39 11.58
N PHE A 353 6.02 7.03 10.50
CA PHE A 353 5.03 8.12 10.61
C PHE A 353 3.66 7.63 11.12
N LEU A 354 3.39 6.33 11.03
CA LEU A 354 2.21 5.67 11.64
C LEU A 354 2.43 5.33 13.13
N GLY A 355 3.56 5.71 13.69
CA GLY A 355 4.00 5.31 15.02
C GLY A 355 4.84 4.04 15.03
N GLU A 356 4.94 3.39 16.19
CA GLU A 356 5.72 2.17 16.34
C GLU A 356 5.02 0.98 15.69
N LEU A 357 5.72 0.31 14.76
CA LEU A 357 5.28 -0.92 14.09
C LEU A 357 6.26 -2.06 14.36
N SER A 358 5.75 -3.29 14.38
CA SER A 358 6.55 -4.51 14.41
C SER A 358 5.93 -5.60 13.54
N MET A 359 6.68 -6.68 13.32
CA MET A 359 6.24 -7.79 12.48
C MET A 359 6.43 -9.13 13.18
N PRO A 360 5.65 -9.42 14.25
CA PRO A 360 5.68 -10.72 14.89
C PRO A 360 5.27 -11.80 13.87
N GLY A 361 6.09 -12.87 13.76
CA GLY A 361 5.83 -13.90 12.75
C GLY A 361 5.89 -13.39 11.30
N GLN A 362 6.58 -12.27 11.04
CA GLN A 362 6.72 -11.64 9.71
C GLN A 362 5.41 -11.06 9.14
N ILE A 363 4.43 -10.80 9.99
CA ILE A 363 3.17 -10.14 9.64
C ILE A 363 3.08 -8.86 10.47
N ILE A 364 2.65 -7.77 9.85
CA ILE A 364 2.48 -6.48 10.54
C ILE A 364 1.49 -6.60 11.71
N ASP A 365 1.81 -5.95 12.83
CA ASP A 365 1.03 -6.02 14.08
C ASP A 365 -0.08 -4.97 14.19
N LYS A 366 -0.10 -3.97 13.29
CA LYS A 366 -1.07 -2.88 13.34
C LYS A 366 -1.58 -2.55 11.96
N VAL A 367 -2.91 -2.51 11.81
CA VAL A 367 -3.58 -2.10 10.58
C VAL A 367 -4.87 -1.35 10.88
N TYR A 368 -5.26 -0.40 10.03
CA TYR A 368 -6.60 0.17 9.98
C TYR A 368 -7.46 -0.68 9.06
N THR A 369 -8.51 -1.28 9.59
CA THR A 369 -9.35 -2.24 8.84
C THR A 369 -10.54 -1.58 8.17
N VAL A 370 -11.11 -0.54 8.77
CA VAL A 370 -12.27 0.18 8.24
C VAL A 370 -12.12 1.68 8.43
N GLY A 371 -12.35 2.42 7.36
CA GLY A 371 -12.51 3.86 7.36
C GLY A 371 -13.89 4.28 6.88
N GLN A 372 -14.21 5.56 7.13
CA GLN A 372 -15.43 6.22 6.70
C GLN A 372 -15.15 7.67 6.30
N TRP A 373 -15.76 8.13 5.22
CA TRP A 373 -15.67 9.54 4.81
C TRP A 373 -16.46 10.43 5.78
N HIS A 374 -15.75 11.37 6.41
CA HIS A 374 -16.33 12.46 7.22
C HIS A 374 -15.67 13.77 6.86
N ASN A 375 -16.43 14.73 6.35
CA ASN A 375 -15.94 16.08 6.05
C ASN A 375 -14.68 16.11 5.16
N GLY A 376 -14.62 15.24 4.15
CA GLY A 376 -13.50 15.20 3.19
C GLY A 376 -12.25 14.48 3.68
N PHE A 377 -12.27 13.84 4.86
CA PHE A 377 -11.21 12.99 5.36
C PHE A 377 -11.73 11.55 5.57
N PHE A 378 -10.94 10.54 5.21
CA PHE A 378 -11.31 9.14 5.38
C PHE A 378 -10.82 8.64 6.74
N ASN A 379 -11.64 8.86 7.74
CA ASN A 379 -11.34 8.59 9.14
C ASN A 379 -11.36 7.10 9.45
N ALA A 380 -10.36 6.60 10.17
CA ALA A 380 -10.36 5.25 10.70
C ALA A 380 -11.47 5.09 11.75
N VAL A 381 -12.31 4.07 11.56
CA VAL A 381 -13.42 3.71 12.47
C VAL A 381 -13.23 2.33 13.11
N ALA A 382 -12.30 1.53 12.59
CA ALA A 382 -11.88 0.25 13.17
C ALA A 382 -10.47 -0.13 12.72
N GLY A 383 -9.80 -0.99 13.50
CA GLY A 383 -8.46 -1.49 13.18
C GLY A 383 -7.95 -2.46 14.24
N VAL A 384 -6.71 -2.87 14.09
CA VAL A 384 -5.96 -3.72 15.03
C VAL A 384 -4.70 -2.98 15.46
N GLY A 385 -4.39 -2.97 16.76
CA GLY A 385 -3.17 -2.38 17.30
C GLY A 385 -3.09 -0.85 17.37
N PHE A 386 -4.06 -0.16 16.78
CA PHE A 386 -4.26 1.29 16.88
C PHE A 386 -5.41 1.62 17.84
N SER A 387 -5.53 2.91 18.20
CA SER A 387 -6.60 3.49 19.01
C SER A 387 -7.16 4.77 18.36
N ASP A 388 -8.04 5.45 19.03
CA ASP A 388 -8.57 6.78 18.65
C ASP A 388 -9.41 6.76 17.35
N TYR A 389 -10.24 5.72 17.22
CA TYR A 389 -11.16 5.59 16.10
C TYR A 389 -12.31 6.60 16.16
N ALA A 390 -12.66 7.15 14.99
CA ALA A 390 -13.84 7.98 14.82
C ALA A 390 -15.14 7.17 15.05
N GLN A 391 -16.23 7.87 15.32
CA GLN A 391 -17.54 7.25 15.39
C GLN A 391 -18.05 6.93 13.99
N VAL A 392 -18.77 5.81 13.88
CA VAL A 392 -19.42 5.41 12.63
C VAL A 392 -20.77 6.11 12.52
N ASN A 393 -21.02 6.71 11.36
CA ASN A 393 -22.29 7.35 11.00
C ASN A 393 -23.04 6.50 9.98
N LEU A 394 -24.37 6.64 9.96
CA LEU A 394 -25.19 6.00 8.94
C LEU A 394 -25.06 6.74 7.61
N LYS A 395 -25.05 5.98 6.52
CA LYS A 395 -25.27 6.54 5.19
C LYS A 395 -26.79 6.71 4.99
N THR A 396 -27.24 7.95 4.76
CA THR A 396 -28.67 8.24 4.66
C THR A 396 -29.18 8.12 3.24
N SER A 397 -28.42 8.57 2.26
CA SER A 397 -28.78 8.50 0.83
C SER A 397 -27.52 8.72 -0.03
N TRP A 398 -27.68 8.61 -1.33
CA TRP A 398 -26.65 8.97 -2.31
C TRP A 398 -26.72 10.45 -2.76
N GLY A 399 -27.64 11.23 -2.25
CA GLY A 399 -27.84 12.64 -2.58
C GLY A 399 -29.21 13.11 -2.14
#